data_528e5a37043b244a59f29591d2bf8673
#
_entry.id   528e5a37043b244a59f29591d2bf8673
#
_cell.length_a   1.000
_cell.length_b   1.000
_cell.length_c   1.000
_cell.angle_alpha   90.00
_cell.angle_beta   90.00
_cell.angle_gamma   90.00
#
_symmetry.space_group_name_H-M   'P 1'
#
loop_
_entity.id
_entity.type
_entity.pdbx_description
1 polymer ?
#
loop_
_entity_poly.entity_id
_entity_poly.type
_entity_poly.pdbx_seq_one_letter_code
_entity_poly.pdbx_strand_id
1 'polypeptide(L)'
;MQNHFKSAILLLKNTFTALSMLQARDKEKSLDHIKTGSTDQELLLSRLQFQARALVGPKWGHKYRLRPIIAHAEIPPSFSSVGEAKDCFHTQTYIHGPSGKTKDSPEKPDWPSRYKTALDAYLSSHTSPLSLEDNHRLRLIEIHLLTIPLVPKLNGPNSSSNLVDEMHWDQYTSTFSKILDLVASTVYDLDTHLAPSFSLDFGIIGPLGILTSRCRDPSLRRKAIHLLRIYNRQEGMWHSSLTANVAERLVKIEEAGLVEVEHCTDIPLAARVSEVRLHHDLDQQQVMLCYSRQQSAMESVRIHVQEKIAYW
;
A
#
# COMPACT_ATOMS: atom_id res chain seq x y z
N MET A 1 -19.81 -14.33 -10.27
CA MET A 1 -18.85 -13.32 -9.75
C MET A 1 -18.60 -12.13 -10.70
N GLN A 2 -18.59 -12.29 -12.03
CA GLN A 2 -18.38 -11.21 -13.01
C GLN A 2 -19.30 -10.00 -12.83
N ASN A 3 -20.58 -10.23 -12.55
CA ASN A 3 -21.55 -9.14 -12.41
C ASN A 3 -21.32 -8.32 -11.12
N HIS A 4 -20.75 -8.92 -10.06
CA HIS A 4 -20.54 -8.22 -8.80
C HIS A 4 -19.39 -7.21 -8.86
N PHE A 5 -18.34 -7.47 -9.64
CA PHE A 5 -17.21 -6.55 -9.78
C PHE A 5 -17.57 -5.33 -10.64
N LYS A 6 -18.24 -5.55 -11.77
CA LYS A 6 -18.77 -4.45 -12.62
C LYS A 6 -19.78 -3.61 -11.83
N SER A 7 -20.64 -4.28 -11.05
CA SER A 7 -21.59 -3.61 -10.16
C SER A 7 -20.91 -2.81 -9.05
N ALA A 8 -19.82 -3.33 -8.45
CA ALA A 8 -19.05 -2.62 -7.43
C ALA A 8 -18.36 -1.37 -7.99
N ILE A 9 -17.76 -1.44 -9.18
CA ILE A 9 -17.17 -0.28 -9.86
C ILE A 9 -18.25 0.73 -10.27
N LEU A 10 -19.38 0.27 -10.76
CA LEU A 10 -20.50 1.15 -11.10
C LEU A 10 -21.09 1.81 -9.86
N LEU A 11 -21.21 1.06 -8.76
CA LEU A 11 -21.65 1.58 -7.47
C LEU A 11 -20.67 2.64 -6.94
N LEU A 12 -19.38 2.37 -6.96
CA LEU A 12 -18.33 3.33 -6.62
C LEU A 12 -18.45 4.59 -7.48
N LYS A 13 -18.59 4.44 -8.79
CA LYS A 13 -18.76 5.57 -9.72
C LYS A 13 -20.00 6.40 -9.40
N ASN A 14 -21.13 5.75 -9.14
CA ASN A 14 -22.40 6.43 -8.82
C ASN A 14 -22.32 7.11 -7.44
N THR A 15 -21.70 6.46 -6.45
CA THR A 15 -21.47 7.03 -5.12
C THR A 15 -20.58 8.26 -5.20
N PHE A 16 -19.50 8.23 -5.99
CA PHE A 16 -18.63 9.39 -6.19
C PHE A 16 -19.35 10.53 -6.92
N THR A 17 -20.19 10.22 -7.89
CA THR A 17 -20.99 11.23 -8.60
C THR A 17 -21.98 11.89 -7.65
N ALA A 18 -22.70 11.09 -6.84
CA ALA A 18 -23.65 11.59 -5.85
C ALA A 18 -22.97 12.48 -4.79
N LEU A 19 -21.77 12.08 -4.32
CA LEU A 19 -20.99 12.88 -3.38
C LEU A 19 -20.50 14.20 -3.95
N SER A 20 -20.01 14.18 -5.20
CA SER A 20 -19.60 15.41 -5.88
C SER A 20 -20.76 16.37 -6.01
N MET A 21 -21.98 15.87 -6.25
CA MET A 21 -23.20 16.66 -6.31
C MET A 21 -23.60 17.20 -4.92
N LEU A 22 -23.50 16.39 -3.87
CA LEU A 22 -23.79 16.82 -2.50
C LEU A 22 -22.80 17.90 -2.03
N GLN A 23 -21.52 17.71 -2.27
CA GLN A 23 -20.48 18.70 -1.95
C GLN A 23 -20.65 20.02 -2.72
N ALA A 24 -21.13 19.96 -3.97
CA ALA A 24 -21.46 21.17 -4.75
C ALA A 24 -22.66 21.92 -4.15
N ARG A 25 -23.67 21.18 -3.66
CA ARG A 25 -24.89 21.73 -3.07
C ARG A 25 -24.67 22.32 -1.67
N ASP A 26 -23.79 21.73 -0.87
CA ASP A 26 -23.45 22.23 0.46
C ASP A 26 -22.59 23.50 0.42
N LYS A 27 -21.81 23.69 -0.67
CA LYS A 27 -21.11 24.98 -0.90
C LYS A 27 -22.04 26.16 -1.13
N GLU A 28 -23.23 25.91 -1.62
CA GLU A 28 -24.25 26.98 -1.78
C GLU A 28 -24.97 27.30 -0.46
N LYS A 29 -24.94 26.43 0.55
CA LYS A 29 -25.82 26.57 1.72
C LYS A 29 -25.15 26.96 3.03
N SER A 30 -23.83 26.91 3.20
CA SER A 30 -23.26 27.18 4.53
C SER A 30 -21.81 27.62 4.51
N LEU A 31 -21.58 28.88 4.88
CA LEU A 31 -20.27 29.40 5.27
C LEU A 31 -20.00 29.27 6.78
N ASP A 32 -20.95 28.81 7.59
CA ASP A 32 -20.86 29.02 9.05
C ASP A 32 -20.83 27.78 9.97
N HIS A 33 -20.89 26.55 9.48
CA HIS A 33 -21.03 25.38 10.37
C HIS A 33 -20.11 24.17 10.09
N ILE A 34 -18.90 24.35 9.54
CA ILE A 34 -17.95 23.23 9.41
C ILE A 34 -16.81 23.40 10.41
N LYS A 35 -17.09 23.14 11.67
CA LYS A 35 -16.10 22.94 12.75
C LYS A 35 -16.44 21.72 13.61
N THR A 36 -16.88 20.63 13.04
CA THR A 36 -17.01 19.37 13.79
C THR A 36 -16.67 18.20 12.89
N GLY A 37 -15.77 17.38 13.39
CA GLY A 37 -15.21 16.12 12.93
C GLY A 37 -15.76 15.50 11.64
N SER A 38 -14.84 14.99 10.85
CA SER A 38 -15.13 14.12 9.71
C SER A 38 -16.15 13.07 10.14
N THR A 39 -17.30 13.01 9.46
CA THR A 39 -18.29 11.96 9.74
C THR A 39 -17.73 10.60 9.29
N ASP A 40 -18.16 9.51 9.93
CA ASP A 40 -17.78 8.14 9.53
C ASP A 40 -18.00 7.91 8.03
N GLN A 41 -18.99 8.58 7.44
CA GLN A 41 -19.28 8.55 6.01
C GLN A 41 -18.15 9.18 5.18
N GLU A 42 -17.61 10.33 5.58
CA GLU A 42 -16.52 10.99 4.87
C GLU A 42 -15.24 10.15 4.94
N LEU A 43 -14.99 9.52 6.08
CA LEU A 43 -13.85 8.62 6.24
C LEU A 43 -13.99 7.37 5.35
N LEU A 44 -15.17 6.73 5.34
CA LEU A 44 -15.47 5.60 4.46
C LEU A 44 -15.27 5.96 2.98
N LEU A 45 -15.75 7.12 2.59
CA LEU A 45 -15.68 7.58 1.21
C LEU A 45 -14.25 7.92 0.79
N SER A 46 -13.46 8.49 1.70
CA SER A 46 -12.03 8.72 1.48
C SER A 46 -11.28 7.40 1.29
N ARG A 47 -11.61 6.37 2.07
CA ARG A 47 -11.05 5.02 1.91
C ARG A 47 -11.40 4.43 0.54
N LEU A 48 -12.66 4.48 0.15
CA LEU A 48 -13.11 4.02 -1.18
C LEU A 48 -12.44 4.79 -2.32
N GLN A 49 -12.27 6.10 -2.18
CA GLN A 49 -11.58 6.93 -3.15
C GLN A 49 -10.11 6.54 -3.32
N PHE A 50 -9.42 6.28 -2.21
CA PHE A 50 -8.04 5.82 -2.24
C PHE A 50 -7.92 4.49 -2.98
N GLN A 51 -8.75 3.52 -2.64
CA GLN A 51 -8.77 2.22 -3.30
C GLN A 51 -9.08 2.33 -4.80
N ALA A 52 -10.06 3.16 -5.17
CA ALA A 52 -10.39 3.40 -6.57
C ALA A 52 -9.23 4.02 -7.36
N ARG A 53 -8.50 4.98 -6.77
CA ARG A 53 -7.31 5.58 -7.41
C ARG A 53 -6.20 4.57 -7.64
N ALA A 54 -5.99 3.67 -6.69
CA ALA A 54 -5.00 2.61 -6.82
C ALA A 54 -5.37 1.61 -7.94
N LEU A 55 -6.66 1.28 -8.09
CA LEU A 55 -7.18 0.36 -9.11
C LEU A 55 -7.08 0.90 -10.54
N VAL A 56 -7.51 2.13 -10.74
CA VAL A 56 -7.72 2.67 -12.09
C VAL A 56 -6.52 3.44 -12.65
N GLY A 57 -5.49 3.61 -11.81
CA GLY A 57 -4.26 4.28 -12.20
C GLY A 57 -4.43 5.78 -12.50
N PRO A 58 -3.32 6.49 -12.81
CA PRO A 58 -3.30 7.94 -12.94
C PRO A 58 -4.16 8.48 -14.09
N LYS A 59 -4.40 7.71 -15.16
CA LYS A 59 -5.23 8.16 -16.30
C LYS A 59 -6.68 8.42 -15.93
N TRP A 60 -7.23 7.66 -14.98
CA TRP A 60 -8.60 7.84 -14.49
C TRP A 60 -8.71 8.91 -13.42
N GLY A 61 -7.67 9.12 -12.62
CA GLY A 61 -7.62 10.17 -11.62
C GLY A 61 -7.80 11.58 -12.20
N HIS A 62 -7.37 11.81 -13.45
CA HIS A 62 -7.60 13.08 -14.17
C HIS A 62 -9.05 13.26 -14.65
N LYS A 63 -9.73 12.17 -15.01
CA LYS A 63 -11.11 12.24 -15.53
C LYS A 63 -12.13 12.47 -14.40
N TYR A 64 -11.84 11.98 -13.21
CA TYR A 64 -12.64 12.17 -12.01
C TYR A 64 -11.80 12.93 -10.99
N ARG A 65 -11.76 14.27 -11.10
CA ARG A 65 -11.14 15.17 -10.11
C ARG A 65 -11.94 15.10 -8.81
N LEU A 66 -11.78 13.99 -8.11
CA LEU A 66 -12.28 13.87 -6.74
C LEU A 66 -11.35 14.71 -5.86
N ARG A 67 -11.86 15.85 -5.41
CA ARG A 67 -11.15 16.61 -4.37
C ARG A 67 -11.11 15.75 -3.11
N PRO A 68 -10.02 15.79 -2.34
CA PRO A 68 -10.02 15.15 -1.04
C PRO A 68 -11.22 15.68 -0.24
N ILE A 69 -12.04 14.79 0.29
CA ILE A 69 -13.19 15.17 1.13
C ILE A 69 -12.66 15.84 2.39
N ILE A 70 -11.52 15.39 2.87
CA ILE A 70 -10.82 15.93 4.04
C ILE A 70 -9.68 16.80 3.51
N ALA A 71 -9.85 18.13 3.58
CA ALA A 71 -8.86 19.08 3.07
C ALA A 71 -7.68 19.28 4.03
N HIS A 72 -7.93 19.24 5.33
CA HIS A 72 -6.91 19.45 6.37
C HIS A 72 -7.27 18.62 7.61
N ALA A 73 -6.34 17.81 8.07
CA ALA A 73 -6.39 17.20 9.39
C ALA A 73 -5.09 17.56 10.10
N GLU A 74 -5.21 18.26 11.20
CA GLU A 74 -4.07 18.55 12.07
C GLU A 74 -3.70 17.31 12.85
N ILE A 75 -2.39 17.07 13.01
CA ILE A 75 -1.86 16.07 13.91
C ILE A 75 -1.79 16.73 15.30
N PRO A 76 -2.50 16.21 16.31
CA PRO A 76 -2.48 16.77 17.64
C PRO A 76 -1.08 16.58 18.28
N PRO A 77 -0.75 17.33 19.35
CA PRO A 77 0.51 17.12 20.07
C PRO A 77 0.58 15.74 20.75
N SER A 78 -0.56 15.17 21.15
CA SER A 78 -0.72 13.82 21.66
C SER A 78 -2.12 13.33 21.33
N PHE A 79 -2.27 12.04 21.09
CA PHE A 79 -3.60 11.42 20.88
C PHE A 79 -4.31 11.16 22.21
N SER A 80 -5.63 11.07 22.18
CA SER A 80 -6.47 10.70 23.31
C SER A 80 -6.76 9.19 23.36
N SER A 81 -6.63 8.51 22.22
CA SER A 81 -6.88 7.06 22.09
C SER A 81 -6.15 6.48 20.88
N VAL A 82 -5.98 5.15 20.87
CA VAL A 82 -5.47 4.42 19.70
C VAL A 82 -6.43 4.53 18.52
N GLY A 83 -7.74 4.64 18.77
CA GLY A 83 -8.75 4.88 17.73
C GLY A 83 -8.50 6.20 17.01
N GLU A 84 -8.34 7.30 17.76
CA GLU A 84 -8.00 8.61 17.20
C GLU A 84 -6.68 8.57 16.42
N ALA A 85 -5.65 7.92 16.96
CA ALA A 85 -4.39 7.75 16.27
C ALA A 85 -4.57 7.02 14.92
N LYS A 86 -5.36 5.94 14.89
CA LYS A 86 -5.68 5.20 13.65
C LYS A 86 -6.38 6.09 12.63
N ASP A 87 -7.40 6.83 13.03
CA ASP A 87 -8.17 7.68 12.13
C ASP A 87 -7.34 8.84 11.59
N CYS A 88 -6.51 9.45 12.44
CA CYS A 88 -5.54 10.45 12.03
C CYS A 88 -4.53 9.86 11.03
N PHE A 89 -4.00 8.67 11.28
CA PHE A 89 -3.08 7.98 10.37
C PHE A 89 -3.70 7.77 8.99
N HIS A 90 -4.92 7.26 8.95
CA HIS A 90 -5.66 7.07 7.70
C HIS A 90 -5.82 8.39 6.96
N THR A 91 -6.27 9.43 7.66
CA THR A 91 -6.49 10.75 7.08
C THR A 91 -5.20 11.34 6.50
N GLN A 92 -4.09 11.30 7.24
CA GLN A 92 -2.78 11.79 6.75
C GLN A 92 -2.32 11.00 5.51
N THR A 93 -2.50 9.69 5.51
CA THR A 93 -2.15 8.84 4.36
C THR A 93 -3.01 9.18 3.13
N TYR A 94 -4.28 9.55 3.31
CA TYR A 94 -5.15 10.02 2.22
C TYR A 94 -4.73 11.35 1.65
N ILE A 95 -4.46 12.33 2.52
CA ILE A 95 -4.07 13.68 2.12
C ILE A 95 -2.74 13.66 1.36
N HIS A 96 -1.77 12.95 1.92
CA HIS A 96 -0.40 12.95 1.43
C HIS A 96 -0.07 11.81 0.49
N GLY A 97 -0.91 10.78 0.38
CA GLY A 97 -0.86 9.60 -0.48
C GLY A 97 0.50 9.16 -1.02
N PRO A 98 0.65 7.94 -1.55
CA PRO A 98 1.92 7.50 -2.11
C PRO A 98 2.36 8.32 -3.34
N SER A 99 1.44 9.03 -3.97
CA SER A 99 1.72 9.89 -5.13
C SER A 99 2.02 11.35 -4.80
N GLY A 100 2.00 11.77 -3.54
CA GLY A 100 2.30 13.08 -2.90
C GLY A 100 2.88 14.26 -3.70
N LYS A 101 2.80 14.22 -5.01
CA LYS A 101 3.11 15.32 -5.91
C LYS A 101 1.84 16.04 -6.31
N THR A 102 1.34 16.90 -5.45
CA THR A 102 0.68 18.10 -5.95
C THR A 102 1.81 19.05 -6.38
N LYS A 103 1.80 19.47 -7.64
CA LYS A 103 2.79 20.39 -8.21
C LYS A 103 2.89 21.73 -7.46
N ASP A 104 2.01 21.97 -6.51
CA ASP A 104 1.78 23.27 -5.87
C ASP A 104 2.19 23.31 -4.38
N SER A 105 2.89 22.29 -3.84
CA SER A 105 3.36 22.34 -2.45
C SER A 105 4.89 22.32 -2.40
N PRO A 106 5.54 23.43 -2.00
CA PRO A 106 7.02 23.57 -2.03
C PRO A 106 7.74 22.73 -0.97
N GLU A 107 7.08 22.29 0.10
CA GLU A 107 7.67 21.40 1.10
C GLU A 107 6.70 20.27 1.44
N LYS A 108 7.19 19.02 1.31
CA LYS A 108 6.46 17.87 1.85
C LYS A 108 6.43 18.03 3.37
N PRO A 109 5.25 18.21 4.00
CA PRO A 109 5.20 18.18 5.44
C PRO A 109 5.73 16.82 5.90
N ASP A 110 6.65 16.82 6.86
CA ASP A 110 7.16 15.61 7.52
C ASP A 110 6.09 15.06 8.48
N TRP A 111 4.91 14.75 7.92
CA TRP A 111 3.79 14.27 8.71
C TRP A 111 4.09 12.94 9.43
N PRO A 112 4.86 11.97 8.87
CA PRO A 112 5.16 10.73 9.59
C PRO A 112 5.94 10.96 10.87
N SER A 113 6.93 11.87 10.88
CA SER A 113 7.68 12.21 12.09
C SER A 113 6.82 12.92 13.12
N ARG A 114 6.00 13.89 12.70
CA ARG A 114 5.04 14.56 13.59
C ARG A 114 4.03 13.59 14.18
N TYR A 115 3.50 12.71 13.34
CA TYR A 115 2.58 11.66 13.77
C TYR A 115 3.23 10.75 14.82
N LYS A 116 4.46 10.28 14.53
CA LYS A 116 5.21 9.44 15.48
C LYS A 116 5.42 10.14 16.81
N THR A 117 5.79 11.41 16.82
CA THR A 117 5.94 12.20 18.04
C THR A 117 4.65 12.24 18.86
N ALA A 118 3.50 12.48 18.22
CA ALA A 118 2.20 12.50 18.89
C ALA A 118 1.81 11.12 19.44
N LEU A 119 2.12 10.05 18.70
CA LEU A 119 1.88 8.68 19.13
C LEU A 119 2.77 8.31 20.33
N ASP A 120 4.05 8.64 20.28
CA ASP A 120 5.00 8.39 21.38
C ASP A 120 4.60 9.17 22.64
N ALA A 121 4.10 10.41 22.52
CA ALA A 121 3.56 11.20 23.60
C ALA A 121 2.34 10.53 24.26
N TYR A 122 1.41 10.02 23.46
CA TYR A 122 0.26 9.25 23.95
C TYR A 122 0.71 7.99 24.70
N LEU A 123 1.57 7.18 24.09
CA LEU A 123 2.02 5.91 24.68
C LEU A 123 2.81 6.13 25.98
N SER A 124 3.59 7.21 26.06
CA SER A 124 4.36 7.56 27.27
C SER A 124 3.46 8.02 28.43
N SER A 125 2.31 8.62 28.13
CA SER A 125 1.33 9.07 29.15
C SER A 125 0.32 7.99 29.52
N HIS A 126 0.23 6.93 28.73
CA HIS A 126 -0.75 5.86 28.94
C HIS A 126 -0.22 4.81 29.91
N THR A 127 -0.83 4.70 31.09
CA THR A 127 -0.37 3.81 32.17
C THR A 127 -1.11 2.48 32.25
N SER A 128 -2.29 2.39 31.58
CA SER A 128 -3.10 1.19 31.60
C SER A 128 -2.65 0.19 30.52
N PRO A 129 -2.78 -1.12 30.73
CA PRO A 129 -2.55 -2.10 29.68
C PRO A 129 -3.46 -1.84 28.47
N LEU A 130 -2.89 -1.85 27.26
CA LEU A 130 -3.65 -1.73 26.03
C LEU A 130 -4.45 -3.01 25.75
N SER A 131 -5.63 -2.86 25.16
CA SER A 131 -6.42 -3.99 24.69
C SER A 131 -5.70 -4.76 23.57
N LEU A 132 -6.07 -6.01 23.34
CA LEU A 132 -5.55 -6.80 22.21
C LEU A 132 -5.83 -6.10 20.88
N GLU A 133 -7.00 -5.49 20.74
CA GLU A 133 -7.40 -4.75 19.55
C GLU A 133 -6.53 -3.50 19.35
N ASP A 134 -6.24 -2.75 20.41
CA ASP A 134 -5.39 -1.56 20.32
C ASP A 134 -3.93 -1.93 20.02
N ASN A 135 -3.43 -3.01 20.60
CA ASN A 135 -2.12 -3.55 20.25
C ASN A 135 -2.04 -3.97 18.78
N HIS A 136 -3.10 -4.58 18.26
CA HIS A 136 -3.20 -4.92 16.83
C HIS A 136 -3.20 -3.66 15.95
N ARG A 137 -4.00 -2.64 16.30
CA ARG A 137 -4.05 -1.36 15.59
C ARG A 137 -2.68 -0.66 15.56
N LEU A 138 -1.99 -0.63 16.70
CA LEU A 138 -0.65 -0.03 16.81
C LEU A 138 0.38 -0.76 15.95
N ARG A 139 0.35 -2.09 15.92
CA ARG A 139 1.24 -2.88 15.03
C ARG A 139 0.99 -2.55 13.56
N LEU A 140 -0.26 -2.44 13.12
CA LEU A 140 -0.58 -2.03 11.74
C LEU A 140 -0.05 -0.63 11.44
N ILE A 141 -0.22 0.32 12.35
CA ILE A 141 0.33 1.68 12.19
C ILE A 141 1.86 1.62 12.06
N GLU A 142 2.54 0.86 12.91
CA GLU A 142 4.00 0.72 12.87
C GLU A 142 4.49 0.10 11.57
N ILE A 143 3.84 -0.97 11.09
CA ILE A 143 4.12 -1.58 9.79
C ILE A 143 4.06 -0.52 8.67
N HIS A 144 3.01 0.30 8.67
CA HIS A 144 2.86 1.33 7.66
C HIS A 144 3.85 2.48 7.80
N LEU A 145 4.18 2.91 9.03
CA LEU A 145 5.22 3.92 9.28
C LEU A 145 6.59 3.48 8.77
N LEU A 146 6.91 2.18 8.88
CA LEU A 146 8.13 1.60 8.30
C LEU A 146 8.06 1.51 6.76
N THR A 147 6.87 1.34 6.20
CA THR A 147 6.65 1.15 4.76
C THR A 147 6.59 2.47 4.00
N ILE A 148 5.98 3.52 4.57
CA ILE A 148 5.78 4.83 3.91
C ILE A 148 7.06 5.41 3.31
N PRO A 149 8.23 5.41 3.98
CA PRO A 149 9.47 5.93 3.40
C PRO A 149 9.97 5.14 2.18
N LEU A 150 9.52 3.90 2.00
CA LEU A 150 9.90 3.04 0.87
C LEU A 150 9.06 3.35 -0.38
N VAL A 151 7.81 3.78 -0.22
CA VAL A 151 6.87 4.00 -1.33
C VAL A 151 7.37 5.00 -2.39
N PRO A 152 7.90 6.18 -2.05
CA PRO A 152 8.44 7.12 -3.05
C PRO A 152 9.59 6.53 -3.86
N LYS A 153 10.34 5.59 -3.29
CA LYS A 153 11.48 4.93 -3.93
C LYS A 153 11.05 3.88 -4.96
N LEU A 154 9.81 3.36 -4.86
CA LEU A 154 9.26 2.42 -5.85
C LEU A 154 9.12 3.06 -7.24
N ASN A 155 8.88 4.35 -7.29
CA ASN A 155 8.63 5.06 -8.54
C ASN A 155 9.90 5.70 -9.15
N GLY A 156 11.07 5.54 -8.52
CA GLY A 156 12.36 6.08 -8.96
C GLY A 156 12.37 7.60 -9.23
N PRO A 157 13.51 8.28 -9.26
CA PRO A 157 13.59 9.59 -9.88
C PRO A 157 13.25 9.39 -11.37
N ASN A 158 12.45 10.30 -11.97
CA ASN A 158 12.10 10.31 -13.39
C ASN A 158 13.34 9.93 -14.20
N SER A 159 13.38 8.68 -14.63
CA SER A 159 14.60 8.05 -15.09
C SER A 159 14.91 8.49 -16.51
N SER A 160 15.65 9.60 -16.60
CA SER A 160 16.53 9.79 -17.75
C SER A 160 17.83 8.97 -17.61
N SER A 161 18.08 8.34 -16.48
CA SER A 161 19.19 7.41 -16.29
C SER A 161 18.68 5.98 -16.52
N ASN A 162 19.20 5.34 -17.55
CA ASN A 162 18.86 3.99 -18.00
C ASN A 162 19.17 2.86 -17.00
N LEU A 163 19.58 3.18 -15.78
CA LEU A 163 19.96 2.21 -14.75
C LEU A 163 19.19 2.51 -13.47
N VAL A 164 18.06 1.79 -13.29
CA VAL A 164 17.44 1.67 -11.96
C VAL A 164 18.34 0.74 -11.17
N ASP A 165 19.09 1.28 -10.21
CA ASP A 165 19.92 0.49 -9.32
C ASP A 165 19.06 -0.27 -8.33
N GLU A 166 18.65 -1.49 -8.70
CA GLU A 166 17.87 -2.38 -7.82
C GLU A 166 18.71 -2.91 -6.63
N MET A 167 20.04 -2.75 -6.65
CA MET A 167 20.90 -3.14 -5.52
C MET A 167 20.70 -2.23 -4.31
N HIS A 168 20.24 -0.98 -4.52
CA HIS A 168 19.99 -0.05 -3.43
C HIS A 168 18.94 -0.56 -2.41
N TRP A 169 18.10 -1.54 -2.80
CA TRP A 169 17.12 -2.11 -1.91
C TRP A 169 17.73 -2.99 -0.81
N ASP A 170 18.94 -3.50 -1.00
CA ASP A 170 19.62 -4.38 -0.05
C ASP A 170 19.91 -3.67 1.28
N GLN A 171 20.09 -2.35 1.28
CA GLN A 171 20.26 -1.55 2.50
C GLN A 171 19.03 -1.55 3.41
N TYR A 172 17.84 -1.91 2.88
CA TYR A 172 16.58 -1.97 3.64
C TYR A 172 16.27 -3.35 4.21
N THR A 173 17.17 -4.33 4.10
CA THR A 173 16.95 -5.71 4.60
C THR A 173 16.55 -5.72 6.07
N SER A 174 17.18 -4.89 6.92
CA SER A 174 16.81 -4.78 8.33
C SER A 174 15.41 -4.19 8.54
N THR A 175 15.00 -3.24 7.69
CA THR A 175 13.64 -2.67 7.72
C THR A 175 12.63 -3.72 7.27
N PHE A 176 12.93 -4.48 6.24
CA PHE A 176 12.08 -5.58 5.76
C PHE A 176 11.92 -6.67 6.84
N SER A 177 12.99 -7.01 7.55
CA SER A 177 12.93 -7.97 8.67
C SER A 177 11.97 -7.47 9.76
N LYS A 178 12.08 -6.20 10.18
CA LYS A 178 11.18 -5.62 11.19
C LYS A 178 9.72 -5.64 10.75
N ILE A 179 9.45 -5.24 9.50
CA ILE A 179 8.10 -5.31 8.93
C ILE A 179 7.57 -6.75 9.00
N LEU A 180 8.40 -7.72 8.61
CA LEU A 180 8.02 -9.13 8.57
C LEU A 180 7.73 -9.69 9.97
N ASP A 181 8.49 -9.31 10.99
CA ASP A 181 8.27 -9.74 12.36
C ASP A 181 6.97 -9.18 12.94
N LEU A 182 6.68 -7.90 12.68
CA LEU A 182 5.41 -7.28 13.06
C LEU A 182 4.21 -7.91 12.34
N VAL A 183 4.36 -8.18 11.03
CA VAL A 183 3.33 -8.88 10.24
C VAL A 183 3.11 -10.28 10.77
N ALA A 184 4.17 -11.04 11.05
CA ALA A 184 4.07 -12.39 11.60
C ALA A 184 3.30 -12.39 12.93
N SER A 185 3.65 -11.49 13.86
CA SER A 185 2.92 -11.33 15.13
C SER A 185 1.45 -10.99 14.89
N THR A 186 1.16 -10.12 13.90
CA THR A 186 -0.21 -9.73 13.53
C THR A 186 -1.01 -10.92 13.00
N VAL A 187 -0.42 -11.73 12.13
CA VAL A 187 -1.09 -12.88 11.48
C VAL A 187 -1.30 -14.01 12.48
N TYR A 188 -0.32 -14.31 13.33
CA TYR A 188 -0.42 -15.40 14.29
C TYR A 188 -1.33 -15.10 15.48
N ASP A 189 -1.50 -13.82 15.84
CA ASP A 189 -2.45 -13.41 16.87
C ASP A 189 -3.91 -13.42 16.36
N LEU A 190 -4.10 -13.35 15.03
CA LEU A 190 -5.41 -13.57 14.43
C LEU A 190 -5.70 -15.07 14.44
N ASP A 191 -6.87 -15.45 14.94
CA ASP A 191 -7.32 -16.84 14.87
C ASP A 191 -7.32 -17.32 13.40
N THR A 192 -6.37 -18.20 13.05
CA THR A 192 -6.05 -18.56 11.65
C THR A 192 -7.14 -19.34 10.93
N HIS A 193 -8.23 -19.67 11.62
CA HIS A 193 -9.44 -20.27 11.04
C HIS A 193 -10.38 -19.26 10.38
N LEU A 194 -9.89 -18.03 10.12
CA LEU A 194 -10.70 -16.98 9.52
C LEU A 194 -11.08 -17.34 8.08
N ALA A 195 -12.38 -17.45 7.85
CA ALA A 195 -12.95 -17.45 6.51
C ALA A 195 -12.41 -16.27 5.70
N PRO A 196 -12.29 -16.41 4.35
CA PRO A 196 -11.89 -15.31 3.49
C PRO A 196 -12.66 -14.04 3.86
N SER A 197 -11.96 -12.97 4.17
CA SER A 197 -12.57 -11.72 4.63
C SER A 197 -12.12 -10.55 3.78
N PHE A 198 -12.96 -9.52 3.75
CA PHE A 198 -12.72 -8.27 3.06
C PHE A 198 -12.62 -7.13 4.05
N SER A 199 -11.63 -6.25 3.86
CA SER A 199 -11.49 -5.00 4.61
C SER A 199 -11.20 -3.84 3.65
N LEU A 200 -11.67 -2.65 4.00
CA LEU A 200 -11.28 -1.40 3.34
C LEU A 200 -10.12 -0.70 4.05
N ASP A 201 -9.78 -1.15 5.24
CA ASP A 201 -8.68 -0.59 6.02
C ASP A 201 -7.33 -0.96 5.42
N PHE A 202 -6.32 -0.16 5.75
CA PHE A 202 -4.93 -0.51 5.48
C PHE A 202 -4.54 -1.72 6.33
N GLY A 203 -4.15 -2.79 5.67
CA GLY A 203 -3.69 -4.01 6.31
C GLY A 203 -2.24 -4.33 5.96
N ILE A 204 -1.93 -5.61 5.86
CA ILE A 204 -0.56 -6.09 5.71
C ILE A 204 -0.19 -6.49 4.27
N ILE A 205 -1.18 -6.65 3.37
CA ILE A 205 -0.92 -7.16 2.01
C ILE A 205 -0.08 -6.17 1.20
N GLY A 206 -0.37 -4.88 1.28
CA GLY A 206 0.41 -3.84 0.61
C GLY A 206 1.87 -3.81 1.06
N PRO A 207 2.17 -3.70 2.36
CA PRO A 207 3.53 -3.83 2.92
C PRO A 207 4.26 -5.10 2.50
N LEU A 208 3.61 -6.27 2.56
CA LEU A 208 4.19 -7.53 2.10
C LEU A 208 4.42 -7.56 0.58
N GLY A 209 3.55 -6.91 -0.20
CA GLY A 209 3.74 -6.76 -1.65
C GLY A 209 5.00 -5.94 -1.97
N ILE A 210 5.27 -4.86 -1.24
CA ILE A 210 6.52 -4.09 -1.36
C ILE A 210 7.71 -4.95 -0.96
N LEU A 211 7.65 -5.61 0.19
CA LEU A 211 8.72 -6.48 0.66
C LEU A 211 9.04 -7.56 -0.38
N THR A 212 8.07 -8.33 -0.81
CA THR A 212 8.29 -9.45 -1.74
C THR A 212 8.80 -9.03 -3.12
N SER A 213 8.49 -7.80 -3.54
CA SER A 213 8.95 -7.25 -4.82
C SER A 213 10.31 -6.57 -4.75
N ARG A 214 10.80 -6.19 -3.56
CA ARG A 214 12.02 -5.38 -3.40
C ARG A 214 13.10 -6.02 -2.52
N CYS A 215 12.73 -6.82 -1.53
CA CYS A 215 13.69 -7.59 -0.75
C CYS A 215 14.20 -8.77 -1.56
N ARG A 216 15.52 -8.95 -1.64
CA ARG A 216 16.14 -10.10 -2.31
C ARG A 216 16.72 -11.11 -1.32
N ASP A 217 16.61 -10.87 -0.02
CA ASP A 217 16.91 -11.88 0.97
C ASP A 217 15.94 -13.06 0.83
N PRO A 218 16.43 -14.29 0.52
CA PRO A 218 15.58 -15.41 0.17
C PRO A 218 14.75 -15.89 1.36
N SER A 219 15.28 -15.81 2.57
CA SER A 219 14.57 -16.23 3.79
C SER A 219 13.39 -15.30 4.07
N LEU A 220 13.63 -13.98 4.05
CA LEU A 220 12.59 -12.97 4.28
C LEU A 220 11.49 -13.03 3.20
N ARG A 221 11.88 -13.18 1.92
CA ARG A 221 10.90 -13.28 0.82
C ARG A 221 10.01 -14.50 0.95
N ARG A 222 10.59 -15.68 1.21
CA ARG A 222 9.82 -16.93 1.34
C ARG A 222 8.91 -16.91 2.55
N LYS A 223 9.37 -16.35 3.69
CA LYS A 223 8.54 -16.14 4.88
C LYS A 223 7.37 -15.17 4.60
N ALA A 224 7.62 -14.09 3.86
CA ALA A 224 6.57 -13.14 3.47
C ALA A 224 5.52 -13.77 2.54
N ILE A 225 5.96 -14.59 1.56
CA ILE A 225 5.05 -15.34 0.67
C ILE A 225 4.21 -16.33 1.48
N HIS A 226 4.82 -17.04 2.43
CA HIS A 226 4.09 -17.94 3.32
C HIS A 226 3.01 -17.19 4.13
N LEU A 227 3.34 -16.04 4.72
CA LEU A 227 2.37 -15.23 5.45
C LEU A 227 1.22 -14.74 4.55
N LEU A 228 1.49 -14.34 3.31
CA LEU A 228 0.46 -14.01 2.33
C LEU A 228 -0.47 -15.19 2.03
N ARG A 229 0.07 -16.42 1.99
CA ARG A 229 -0.73 -17.64 1.74
C ARG A 229 -1.66 -17.97 2.88
N ILE A 230 -1.19 -17.89 4.13
CA ILE A 230 -2.01 -18.22 5.30
C ILE A 230 -2.98 -17.11 5.66
N TYR A 231 -2.68 -15.84 5.34
CA TYR A 231 -3.53 -14.71 5.67
C TYR A 231 -4.86 -14.68 4.91
N ASN A 232 -4.93 -15.24 3.72
CA ASN A 232 -6.13 -15.44 2.87
C ASN A 232 -7.22 -14.35 2.99
N ARG A 233 -6.85 -13.08 2.78
CA ARG A 233 -7.74 -11.91 2.90
C ARG A 233 -7.67 -11.03 1.67
N GLN A 234 -8.66 -10.16 1.55
CA GLN A 234 -8.66 -9.07 0.61
C GLN A 234 -8.71 -7.73 1.36
N GLU A 235 -7.78 -6.83 1.08
CA GLU A 235 -7.67 -5.48 1.63
C GLU A 235 -7.86 -4.47 0.51
N GLY A 236 -9.11 -3.99 0.37
CA GLY A 236 -9.51 -3.17 -0.77
C GLY A 236 -9.26 -3.89 -2.08
N MET A 237 -8.32 -3.40 -2.87
CA MET A 237 -7.93 -4.02 -4.14
C MET A 237 -6.84 -5.10 -4.01
N TRP A 238 -6.17 -5.18 -2.87
CA TRP A 238 -5.08 -6.11 -2.64
C TRP A 238 -5.62 -7.47 -2.20
N HIS A 239 -5.26 -8.52 -2.95
CA HIS A 239 -5.63 -9.89 -2.62
C HIS A 239 -4.39 -10.68 -2.24
N SER A 240 -4.38 -11.30 -1.05
CA SER A 240 -3.19 -11.98 -0.51
C SER A 240 -2.67 -13.08 -1.44
N SER A 241 -3.56 -13.94 -1.96
CA SER A 241 -3.17 -15.02 -2.87
C SER A 241 -2.60 -14.51 -4.20
N LEU A 242 -3.19 -13.44 -4.78
CA LEU A 242 -2.65 -12.82 -5.98
C LEU A 242 -1.26 -12.22 -5.72
N THR A 243 -1.10 -11.51 -4.61
CA THR A 243 0.19 -10.93 -4.21
C THR A 243 1.25 -12.03 -4.02
N ALA A 244 0.86 -13.17 -3.41
CA ALA A 244 1.75 -14.33 -3.27
C ALA A 244 2.13 -14.94 -4.64
N ASN A 245 1.16 -15.09 -5.57
CA ASN A 245 1.43 -15.60 -6.93
C ASN A 245 2.43 -14.72 -7.67
N VAL A 246 2.24 -13.39 -7.59
CA VAL A 246 3.18 -12.42 -8.17
C VAL A 246 4.56 -12.55 -7.54
N ALA A 247 4.64 -12.61 -6.21
CA ALA A 247 5.90 -12.74 -5.47
C ALA A 247 6.66 -14.01 -5.85
N GLU A 248 5.99 -15.17 -5.89
CA GLU A 248 6.58 -16.44 -6.33
C GLU A 248 7.08 -16.37 -7.77
N ARG A 249 6.34 -15.69 -8.65
CA ARG A 249 6.75 -15.49 -10.03
C ARG A 249 8.02 -14.65 -10.13
N LEU A 250 8.09 -13.54 -9.38
CA LEU A 250 9.27 -12.69 -9.33
C LEU A 250 10.50 -13.46 -8.81
N VAL A 251 10.33 -14.27 -7.74
CA VAL A 251 11.41 -15.17 -7.25
C VAL A 251 11.90 -16.09 -8.35
N LYS A 252 10.99 -16.78 -9.05
CA LYS A 252 11.35 -17.69 -10.14
C LYS A 252 12.08 -17.01 -11.29
N ILE A 253 11.75 -15.76 -11.58
CA ILE A 253 12.42 -14.98 -12.65
C ILE A 253 13.82 -14.58 -12.20
N GLU A 254 13.97 -14.05 -10.99
CA GLU A 254 15.24 -13.50 -10.49
C GLU A 254 16.24 -14.59 -10.10
N GLU A 255 15.76 -15.74 -9.64
CA GLU A 255 16.62 -16.87 -9.25
C GLU A 255 16.85 -17.86 -10.41
N ALA A 256 16.33 -17.60 -11.61
CA ALA A 256 16.46 -18.49 -12.75
C ALA A 256 17.94 -18.67 -13.17
N GLY A 257 18.42 -19.92 -13.14
CA GLY A 257 19.80 -20.27 -13.50
C GLY A 257 20.84 -20.03 -12.40
N LEU A 258 20.43 -19.57 -11.22
CA LEU A 258 21.28 -19.50 -10.04
C LEU A 258 21.31 -20.86 -9.34
N VAL A 259 22.48 -21.29 -8.86
CA VAL A 259 22.65 -22.63 -8.26
C VAL A 259 22.12 -22.62 -6.83
N GLU A 260 22.45 -21.59 -6.07
CA GLU A 260 22.07 -21.45 -4.67
C GLU A 260 21.94 -19.95 -4.35
N VAL A 261 20.89 -19.59 -3.64
CA VAL A 261 20.63 -18.20 -3.23
C VAL A 261 20.40 -18.18 -1.72
N GLU A 262 21.40 -17.72 -0.97
CA GLU A 262 21.36 -17.63 0.49
C GLU A 262 21.25 -16.17 0.96
N HIS A 263 21.80 -15.23 0.17
CA HIS A 263 21.84 -13.82 0.50
C HIS A 263 21.29 -12.97 -0.64
N CYS A 264 20.88 -11.74 -0.33
CA CYS A 264 20.40 -10.79 -1.33
C CYS A 264 21.46 -10.48 -2.41
N THR A 265 22.74 -10.53 -2.06
CA THR A 265 23.88 -10.31 -2.96
C THR A 265 24.06 -11.39 -4.01
N ASP A 266 23.52 -12.60 -3.79
CA ASP A 266 23.61 -13.71 -4.73
C ASP A 266 22.73 -13.51 -5.96
N ILE A 267 21.75 -12.58 -5.89
CA ILE A 267 20.93 -12.17 -7.03
C ILE A 267 21.60 -10.95 -7.68
N PRO A 268 22.31 -11.14 -8.80
CA PRO A 268 23.02 -10.07 -9.46
C PRO A 268 22.05 -9.02 -10.05
N LEU A 269 22.52 -7.79 -10.24
CA LEU A 269 21.71 -6.69 -10.79
C LEU A 269 20.99 -7.07 -12.10
N ALA A 270 21.68 -7.83 -12.97
CA ALA A 270 21.14 -8.27 -14.25
C ALA A 270 19.91 -9.19 -14.11
N ALA A 271 19.82 -9.97 -13.03
CA ALA A 271 18.70 -10.86 -12.75
C ALA A 271 17.52 -10.14 -12.08
N ARG A 272 17.78 -8.99 -11.43
CA ARG A 272 16.75 -8.25 -10.68
C ARG A 272 15.75 -7.59 -11.60
N VAL A 273 14.46 -7.79 -11.31
CA VAL A 273 13.37 -7.11 -12.00
C VAL A 273 13.10 -5.74 -11.39
N SER A 274 12.64 -4.81 -12.21
CA SER A 274 12.21 -3.48 -11.79
C SER A 274 10.86 -3.11 -12.39
N GLU A 275 10.31 -1.96 -12.03
CA GLU A 275 9.06 -1.41 -12.59
C GLU A 275 7.89 -2.39 -12.54
N VAL A 276 7.82 -3.22 -11.50
CA VAL A 276 6.76 -4.20 -11.31
C VAL A 276 5.40 -3.49 -11.20
N ARG A 277 4.47 -3.85 -12.09
CA ARG A 277 3.11 -3.31 -12.15
C ARG A 277 2.12 -4.42 -12.45
N LEU A 278 0.93 -4.30 -11.89
CA LEU A 278 -0.19 -5.17 -12.19
C LEU A 278 -1.23 -4.40 -12.99
N HIS A 279 -1.65 -4.96 -14.12
CA HIS A 279 -2.78 -4.47 -14.89
C HIS A 279 -3.93 -5.45 -14.77
N HIS A 280 -5.01 -5.00 -14.17
CA HIS A 280 -6.23 -5.78 -14.03
C HIS A 280 -7.10 -5.57 -15.27
N ASP A 281 -7.26 -6.62 -16.08
CA ASP A 281 -8.28 -6.67 -17.12
C ASP A 281 -9.58 -7.20 -16.49
N LEU A 282 -10.47 -6.26 -16.19
CA LEU A 282 -11.72 -6.54 -15.50
C LEU A 282 -12.73 -7.23 -16.39
N ASP A 283 -12.62 -7.04 -17.71
CA ASP A 283 -13.52 -7.65 -18.68
C ASP A 283 -13.16 -9.12 -18.92
N GLN A 284 -11.88 -9.42 -18.94
CA GLN A 284 -11.38 -10.79 -19.15
C GLN A 284 -11.09 -11.52 -17.82
N GLN A 285 -11.23 -10.87 -16.67
CA GLN A 285 -10.84 -11.40 -15.34
C GLN A 285 -9.39 -11.90 -15.29
N GLN A 286 -8.50 -11.15 -15.91
CA GLN A 286 -7.08 -11.49 -15.99
C GLN A 286 -6.25 -10.42 -15.31
N VAL A 287 -5.11 -10.84 -14.80
CA VAL A 287 -4.09 -9.94 -14.29
C VAL A 287 -2.84 -10.11 -15.12
N MET A 288 -2.35 -9.00 -15.64
CA MET A 288 -1.08 -8.95 -16.36
C MET A 288 -0.01 -8.43 -15.40
N LEU A 289 1.03 -9.22 -15.19
CA LEU A 289 2.26 -8.79 -14.53
C LEU A 289 3.14 -8.12 -15.59
N CYS A 290 3.45 -6.85 -15.37
CA CYS A 290 4.37 -6.08 -16.19
C CYS A 290 5.62 -5.76 -15.38
N TYR A 291 6.78 -5.99 -15.95
CA TYR A 291 8.07 -5.70 -15.30
C TYR A 291 9.15 -5.41 -16.34
N SER A 292 10.25 -4.81 -15.89
CA SER A 292 11.45 -4.61 -16.69
C SER A 292 12.58 -5.48 -16.16
N ARG A 293 13.33 -6.10 -17.05
CA ARG A 293 14.56 -6.83 -16.71
C ARG A 293 15.67 -6.55 -17.72
N GLN A 294 16.89 -6.79 -17.35
CA GLN A 294 18.02 -6.73 -18.26
C GLN A 294 17.92 -7.88 -19.29
N GLN A 295 18.19 -7.59 -20.56
CA GLN A 295 18.07 -8.60 -21.62
C GLN A 295 19.21 -9.63 -21.54
N SER A 296 20.40 -9.17 -21.22
CA SER A 296 21.61 -9.98 -21.10
C SER A 296 22.50 -9.38 -20.01
N ALA A 297 23.32 -10.23 -19.36
CA ALA A 297 24.31 -9.75 -18.39
C ALA A 297 25.37 -8.82 -19.02
N MET A 298 25.57 -8.90 -20.33
CA MET A 298 26.55 -8.09 -21.08
C MET A 298 25.96 -6.80 -21.65
N GLU A 299 24.63 -6.68 -21.69
CA GLU A 299 23.95 -5.53 -22.31
C GLU A 299 23.21 -4.71 -21.26
N SER A 300 23.42 -3.39 -21.27
CA SER A 300 22.68 -2.45 -20.42
C SER A 300 21.20 -2.27 -20.84
N VAL A 301 20.77 -2.98 -21.90
CA VAL A 301 19.42 -2.88 -22.46
C VAL A 301 18.43 -3.59 -21.56
N ARG A 302 17.39 -2.87 -21.13
CA ARG A 302 16.26 -3.45 -20.41
C ARG A 302 15.10 -3.70 -21.36
N ILE A 303 14.45 -4.84 -21.20
CA ILE A 303 13.23 -5.19 -21.91
C ILE A 303 12.03 -5.13 -20.95
N HIS A 304 10.89 -4.68 -21.50
CA HIS A 304 9.61 -4.75 -20.81
C HIS A 304 8.92 -6.06 -21.12
N VAL A 305 8.55 -6.80 -20.09
CA VAL A 305 7.87 -8.08 -20.21
C VAL A 305 6.45 -7.95 -19.65
N GLN A 306 5.51 -8.61 -20.33
CA GLN A 306 4.14 -8.73 -19.87
C GLN A 306 3.75 -10.21 -19.88
N GLU A 307 3.22 -10.70 -18.78
CA GLU A 307 2.76 -12.08 -18.67
C GLU A 307 1.47 -12.18 -17.85
N LYS A 308 0.66 -13.19 -18.15
CA LYS A 308 -0.56 -13.46 -17.39
C LYS A 308 -0.21 -14.13 -16.07
N ILE A 309 -0.86 -13.66 -15.00
CA ILE A 309 -0.77 -14.28 -13.68
C ILE A 309 -2.13 -14.87 -13.33
N ALA A 310 -2.11 -16.07 -12.78
CA ALA A 310 -3.31 -16.69 -12.23
C ALA A 310 -3.84 -15.86 -11.05
N TYR A 311 -5.13 -15.60 -11.06
CA TYR A 311 -5.77 -14.85 -9.98
C TYR A 311 -5.94 -15.73 -8.74
N TRP A 312 -6.16 -17.04 -8.93
CA TRP A 312 -6.38 -18.06 -7.89
C TRP A 312 -5.31 -19.16 -7.95
#